data_2b4bbd1662268a1a43d40fc0ff17f45b
#
_entry.id   2b4bbd1662268a1a43d40fc0ff17f45b
#
_cell.length_a   1.000
_cell.length_b   1.000
_cell.length_c   1.000
_cell.angle_alpha   90.00
_cell.angle_beta   90.00
_cell.angle_gamma   90.00
#
_symmetry.space_group_name_H-M   'P 1'
#
loop_
_entity.id
_entity.type
_entity.pdbx_description
1 polymer ?
#
loop_
_entity_poly.entity_id
_entity_poly.type
_entity_poly.pdbx_seq_one_letter_code
_entity_poly.pdbx_strand_id
1 'polypeptide(L)'
;MVCVLFVAVQAIRVCFFGAGAEASALESALIQNMPSAGITLEGTVFKIEEKSKVTAVCLKDNAVSVSDQNIQEPTVMAYVRPEQTEKSEEYIRIGNRIRISGEAAVFDSARNPGNFDQRTYYARQGIHVLVWADRVEVISRETDRAAQFLSEVRSAWKDILMEHLGEYYGGTMSAVLLGDKAGLDAEMKKMYQKNGIGHLLAISGLHMSFIGMGIYGLLRRTGLGFIPAGIAGGAVLILYTVMIGAGVSSLRALIMFLIRVGADMTGRDYDLATSLAVAAAVLCARQPLYVTDAGFLLSFGAILGLVLLSPVFGEMFWSEKLEAAAGRKKGGRTGWVKGKGGRHMIRRYLGGKIFAAGRWLLTGLVSSLAVNVLLLGPVLYFYFEIPPYSVLLNLLVIPVMPVAMASGIIGSALTLLSDSLGGAVLQASKAVLWMYDCLCGAAGALPGSRFVTGKPDIAWLAGYYAVLGILCGIFYYLRQKTEEGRSGGVFRIPGILLVVCAVGMSAACRLGCKSEDGIRAAVLDVGQGDCIYI
;
A
#
# COMPACT_ATOMS: atom_id res chain seq x y z
N MET A 1 -4.74 17.56 16.70
CA MET A 1 -5.16 16.92 17.96
C MET A 1 -6.54 16.26 17.86
N VAL A 2 -7.62 16.95 17.48
CA VAL A 2 -8.98 16.40 17.37
C VAL A 2 -9.05 15.15 16.46
N CYS A 3 -8.48 15.18 15.25
CA CYS A 3 -8.47 14.03 14.34
C CYS A 3 -7.73 12.81 14.92
N VAL A 4 -6.63 13.01 15.63
CA VAL A 4 -5.88 11.93 16.29
C VAL A 4 -6.71 11.32 17.42
N LEU A 5 -7.36 12.14 18.24
CA LEU A 5 -8.25 11.67 19.28
C LEU A 5 -9.43 10.88 18.70
N PHE A 6 -10.02 11.37 17.62
CA PHE A 6 -11.11 10.66 16.93
C PHE A 6 -10.66 9.28 16.45
N VAL A 7 -9.50 9.16 15.80
CA VAL A 7 -8.95 7.88 15.34
C VAL A 7 -8.67 6.95 16.52
N ALA A 8 -8.12 7.47 17.63
CA ALA A 8 -7.89 6.68 18.84
C ALA A 8 -9.20 6.15 19.44
N VAL A 9 -10.24 6.97 19.49
CA VAL A 9 -11.58 6.54 19.96
C VAL A 9 -12.14 5.45 19.03
N GLN A 10 -12.02 5.59 17.71
CA GLN A 10 -12.47 4.54 16.78
C GLN A 10 -11.66 3.24 16.97
N ALA A 11 -10.34 3.34 17.18
CA ALA A 11 -9.52 2.17 17.47
C ALA A 11 -9.98 1.45 18.75
N ILE A 12 -10.26 2.18 19.82
CA ILE A 12 -10.80 1.61 21.06
C ILE A 12 -12.16 0.95 20.81
N ARG A 13 -13.07 1.61 20.09
CA ARG A 13 -14.38 1.05 19.76
C ARG A 13 -14.28 -0.26 18.97
N VAL A 14 -13.39 -0.33 17.99
CA VAL A 14 -13.20 -1.54 17.17
C VAL A 14 -12.51 -2.64 17.99
N CYS A 15 -11.39 -2.33 18.67
CA CYS A 15 -10.57 -3.35 19.33
C CYS A 15 -11.22 -3.91 20.61
N PHE A 16 -11.96 -3.08 21.38
CA PHE A 16 -12.54 -3.49 22.65
C PHE A 16 -14.04 -3.78 22.60
N PHE A 17 -14.76 -3.14 21.69
CA PHE A 17 -16.22 -3.28 21.59
C PHE A 17 -16.69 -3.94 20.28
N GLY A 18 -15.76 -4.33 19.40
CA GLY A 18 -16.10 -4.98 18.12
C GLY A 18 -16.92 -4.12 17.17
N ALA A 19 -16.91 -2.80 17.33
CA ALA A 19 -17.75 -1.90 16.54
C ALA A 19 -17.43 -2.00 15.04
N GLY A 20 -18.47 -2.20 14.21
CA GLY A 20 -18.36 -2.34 12.75
C GLY A 20 -18.07 -3.77 12.27
N ALA A 21 -17.92 -4.74 13.17
CA ALA A 21 -17.79 -6.17 12.84
C ALA A 21 -19.12 -6.92 12.96
N GLU A 22 -20.24 -6.20 12.99
CA GLU A 22 -21.57 -6.82 13.06
C GLU A 22 -21.84 -7.61 11.77
N ALA A 23 -22.30 -8.85 11.94
CA ALA A 23 -22.72 -9.67 10.81
C ALA A 23 -23.93 -9.04 10.14
N SER A 24 -24.00 -9.10 8.80
CA SER A 24 -25.18 -8.63 8.09
C SER A 24 -26.39 -9.52 8.36
N ALA A 25 -27.59 -9.03 8.01
CA ALA A 25 -28.81 -9.80 8.20
C ALA A 25 -28.77 -11.14 7.44
N LEU A 26 -28.29 -11.12 6.20
CA LEU A 26 -28.15 -12.33 5.37
C LEU A 26 -27.04 -13.25 5.91
N GLU A 27 -25.89 -12.70 6.31
CA GLU A 27 -24.81 -13.46 6.94
C GLU A 27 -25.29 -14.19 8.21
N SER A 28 -26.04 -13.47 9.06
CA SER A 28 -26.60 -14.04 10.29
C SER A 28 -27.60 -15.17 9.99
N ALA A 29 -28.45 -15.01 8.99
CA ALA A 29 -29.39 -16.04 8.56
C ALA A 29 -28.69 -17.30 8.01
N LEU A 30 -27.61 -17.13 7.23
CA LEU A 30 -26.83 -18.23 6.70
C LEU A 30 -26.08 -19.00 7.79
N ILE A 31 -25.55 -18.30 8.79
CA ILE A 31 -24.84 -18.97 9.93
C ILE A 31 -25.81 -19.77 10.78
N GLN A 32 -27.05 -19.26 11.00
CA GLN A 32 -28.02 -19.90 11.90
C GLN A 32 -28.77 -21.06 11.26
N ASN A 33 -29.10 -20.96 9.96
CA ASN A 33 -30.08 -21.86 9.37
C ASN A 33 -29.54 -22.79 8.29
N MET A 34 -28.52 -22.38 7.51
CA MET A 34 -27.97 -23.22 6.42
C MET A 34 -26.61 -22.71 5.94
N PRO A 35 -25.54 -23.50 5.98
CA PRO A 35 -24.23 -23.09 5.51
C PRO A 35 -24.12 -22.90 3.98
N SER A 36 -25.06 -23.48 3.19
CA SER A 36 -25.20 -23.22 1.76
C SER A 36 -26.68 -23.29 1.39
N ALA A 37 -27.30 -22.13 1.22
CA ALA A 37 -28.70 -22.05 0.78
C ALA A 37 -28.75 -21.63 -0.69
N GLY A 38 -29.61 -22.31 -1.47
CA GLY A 38 -29.99 -21.83 -2.79
C GLY A 38 -30.75 -20.52 -2.65
N ILE A 39 -30.24 -19.48 -3.28
CA ILE A 39 -30.82 -18.13 -3.22
C ILE A 39 -31.10 -17.59 -4.61
N THR A 40 -32.02 -16.65 -4.67
CA THR A 40 -32.19 -15.75 -5.81
C THR A 40 -31.96 -14.33 -5.32
N LEU A 41 -31.01 -13.64 -5.95
CA LEU A 41 -30.70 -12.27 -5.62
C LEU A 41 -30.89 -11.37 -6.85
N GLU A 42 -31.43 -10.17 -6.63
CA GLU A 42 -31.49 -9.09 -7.62
C GLU A 42 -30.71 -7.90 -7.10
N GLY A 43 -29.80 -7.38 -7.91
CA GLY A 43 -28.98 -6.23 -7.52
C GLY A 43 -28.39 -5.50 -8.72
N THR A 44 -27.81 -4.34 -8.45
CA THR A 44 -27.16 -3.49 -9.47
C THR A 44 -25.66 -3.71 -9.44
N VAL A 45 -25.07 -4.03 -10.58
CA VAL A 45 -23.62 -4.23 -10.74
C VAL A 45 -22.89 -2.89 -10.56
N PHE A 46 -21.96 -2.83 -9.61
CA PHE A 46 -21.13 -1.63 -9.44
C PHE A 46 -19.64 -1.88 -9.68
N LYS A 47 -19.21 -3.16 -9.71
CA LYS A 47 -17.82 -3.52 -9.96
C LYS A 47 -17.70 -4.91 -10.55
N ILE A 48 -16.81 -5.08 -11.52
CA ILE A 48 -16.47 -6.36 -12.13
C ILE A 48 -14.96 -6.55 -12.01
N GLU A 49 -14.53 -7.71 -11.50
CA GLU A 49 -13.12 -8.08 -11.38
C GLU A 49 -12.89 -9.46 -12.01
N GLU A 50 -12.05 -9.52 -13.00
CA GLU A 50 -11.59 -10.79 -13.55
C GLU A 50 -10.61 -11.45 -12.57
N LYS A 51 -10.86 -12.71 -12.23
CA LYS A 51 -9.94 -13.57 -11.50
C LYS A 51 -9.54 -14.73 -12.41
N SER A 52 -8.47 -15.44 -12.05
CA SER A 52 -7.90 -16.51 -12.90
C SER A 52 -8.89 -17.60 -13.34
N LYS A 53 -9.96 -17.86 -12.58
CA LYS A 53 -10.93 -18.95 -12.85
C LYS A 53 -12.38 -18.51 -12.85
N VAL A 54 -12.70 -17.32 -12.36
CA VAL A 54 -14.05 -16.79 -12.22
C VAL A 54 -14.06 -15.29 -12.36
N THR A 55 -15.18 -14.73 -12.79
CA THR A 55 -15.42 -13.29 -12.75
C THR A 55 -16.15 -12.93 -11.47
N ALA A 56 -15.56 -12.07 -10.64
CA ALA A 56 -16.20 -11.55 -9.44
C ALA A 56 -17.04 -10.32 -9.80
N VAL A 57 -18.34 -10.42 -9.64
CA VAL A 57 -19.31 -9.36 -9.86
C VAL A 57 -19.80 -8.85 -8.50
N CYS A 58 -19.54 -7.57 -8.20
CA CYS A 58 -20.02 -6.95 -6.97
C CYS A 58 -21.31 -6.20 -7.24
N LEU A 59 -22.32 -6.49 -6.42
CA LEU A 59 -23.67 -5.96 -6.54
C LEU A 59 -24.02 -5.09 -5.34
N LYS A 60 -24.76 -4.03 -5.57
CA LYS A 60 -25.32 -3.15 -4.54
C LYS A 60 -26.85 -3.14 -4.60
N ASP A 61 -27.46 -2.68 -3.51
CA ASP A 61 -28.91 -2.56 -3.39
C ASP A 61 -29.63 -3.89 -3.68
N ASN A 62 -29.17 -4.96 -3.01
CA ASN A 62 -29.60 -6.31 -3.29
C ASN A 62 -30.87 -6.69 -2.55
N ALA A 63 -31.86 -7.20 -3.28
CA ALA A 63 -33.01 -7.92 -2.76
C ALA A 63 -32.71 -9.44 -2.88
N VAL A 64 -32.57 -10.11 -1.75
CA VAL A 64 -32.21 -11.53 -1.68
C VAL A 64 -33.42 -12.33 -1.18
N SER A 65 -33.85 -13.30 -1.97
CA SER A 65 -34.91 -14.24 -1.59
C SER A 65 -34.31 -15.57 -1.15
N VAL A 66 -34.53 -15.91 0.12
CA VAL A 66 -34.07 -17.18 0.74
C VAL A 66 -35.29 -17.82 1.38
N SER A 67 -35.68 -19.03 0.94
CA SER A 67 -36.76 -19.82 1.56
C SER A 67 -38.03 -18.98 1.90
N ASP A 68 -38.53 -18.18 0.94
CA ASP A 68 -39.67 -17.28 1.05
C ASP A 68 -39.50 -16.04 1.94
N GLN A 69 -38.30 -15.75 2.43
CA GLN A 69 -37.97 -14.51 3.11
C GLN A 69 -37.20 -13.57 2.18
N ASN A 70 -37.60 -12.32 2.12
CA ASN A 70 -36.90 -11.28 1.40
C ASN A 70 -36.00 -10.47 2.36
N ILE A 71 -34.70 -10.55 2.15
CA ILE A 71 -33.69 -9.84 2.94
C ILE A 71 -33.03 -8.78 2.06
N GLN A 72 -32.90 -7.58 2.57
CA GLN A 72 -32.12 -6.53 1.90
C GLN A 72 -30.66 -6.62 2.34
N GLU A 73 -29.76 -6.75 1.37
CA GLU A 73 -28.33 -6.80 1.63
C GLU A 73 -27.61 -5.68 0.87
N PRO A 74 -26.87 -4.78 1.55
CA PRO A 74 -26.26 -3.61 0.90
C PRO A 74 -25.32 -3.99 -0.23
N THR A 75 -24.45 -4.98 0.00
CA THR A 75 -23.43 -5.37 -0.97
C THR A 75 -23.19 -6.88 -0.94
N VAL A 76 -23.26 -7.51 -2.10
CA VAL A 76 -23.00 -8.95 -2.29
C VAL A 76 -21.93 -9.13 -3.37
N MET A 77 -21.06 -10.12 -3.20
CA MET A 77 -20.13 -10.56 -4.23
C MET A 77 -20.63 -11.87 -4.85
N ALA A 78 -20.71 -11.91 -6.18
CA ALA A 78 -21.06 -13.12 -6.91
C ALA A 78 -19.88 -13.58 -7.75
N TYR A 79 -19.58 -14.89 -7.70
CA TYR A 79 -18.62 -15.53 -8.60
C TYR A 79 -19.36 -16.19 -9.75
N VAL A 80 -19.08 -15.67 -10.95
CA VAL A 80 -19.64 -16.13 -12.22
C VAL A 80 -18.55 -16.87 -12.98
N ARG A 81 -18.83 -18.09 -13.47
CA ARG A 81 -17.88 -18.84 -14.29
C ARG A 81 -17.89 -18.29 -15.72
N PRO A 82 -16.76 -18.29 -16.45
CA PRO A 82 -16.69 -17.78 -17.83
C PRO A 82 -17.71 -18.45 -18.77
N GLU A 83 -17.92 -19.76 -18.63
CA GLU A 83 -18.89 -20.52 -19.42
C GLU A 83 -20.36 -20.06 -19.25
N GLN A 84 -20.66 -19.42 -18.13
CA GLN A 84 -22.00 -18.90 -17.85
C GLN A 84 -22.19 -17.51 -18.44
N THR A 85 -21.10 -16.77 -18.63
CA THR A 85 -21.10 -15.44 -19.26
C THR A 85 -21.12 -15.53 -20.79
N GLU A 86 -20.48 -16.57 -21.38
CA GLU A 86 -20.48 -16.78 -22.82
C GLU A 86 -21.81 -17.34 -23.36
N LYS A 87 -22.56 -18.09 -22.52
CA LYS A 87 -23.87 -18.65 -22.88
C LYS A 87 -25.02 -17.67 -22.73
N SER A 88 -24.86 -16.64 -21.91
CA SER A 88 -25.78 -15.50 -21.92
C SER A 88 -25.30 -14.57 -23.05
N GLU A 89 -26.06 -14.42 -24.12
CA GLU A 89 -25.83 -13.44 -25.21
C GLU A 89 -25.73 -11.98 -24.68
N GLU A 90 -25.67 -11.79 -23.39
CA GLU A 90 -25.71 -10.54 -22.66
C GLU A 90 -24.45 -10.35 -21.84
N TYR A 91 -23.56 -9.50 -22.35
CA TYR A 91 -22.41 -9.01 -21.57
C TYR A 91 -22.88 -8.22 -20.34
N ILE A 92 -22.47 -8.66 -19.15
CA ILE A 92 -22.71 -7.94 -17.92
C ILE A 92 -21.90 -6.65 -17.93
N ARG A 93 -22.56 -5.50 -17.73
CA ARG A 93 -21.94 -4.17 -17.67
C ARG A 93 -22.17 -3.52 -16.30
N ILE A 94 -21.30 -2.60 -15.94
CA ILE A 94 -21.47 -1.82 -14.73
C ILE A 94 -22.72 -0.92 -14.86
N GLY A 95 -23.61 -0.99 -13.86
CA GLY A 95 -24.91 -0.32 -13.85
C GLY A 95 -26.08 -1.24 -14.21
N ASN A 96 -25.83 -2.40 -14.86
CA ASN A 96 -26.92 -3.34 -15.14
C ASN A 96 -27.55 -3.85 -13.86
N ARG A 97 -28.86 -4.03 -13.87
CA ARG A 97 -29.56 -4.79 -12.85
C ARG A 97 -29.67 -6.24 -13.29
N ILE A 98 -29.13 -7.14 -12.48
CA ILE A 98 -29.10 -8.56 -12.79
C ILE A 98 -29.76 -9.38 -11.71
N ARG A 99 -30.32 -10.54 -12.12
CA ARG A 99 -30.81 -11.59 -11.22
C ARG A 99 -29.81 -12.73 -11.27
N ILE A 100 -29.39 -13.19 -10.10
CA ILE A 100 -28.48 -14.32 -9.95
C ILE A 100 -29.20 -15.37 -9.11
N SER A 101 -29.25 -16.60 -9.62
CA SER A 101 -29.62 -17.79 -8.84
C SER A 101 -28.38 -18.63 -8.61
N GLY A 102 -28.20 -19.09 -7.38
CA GLY A 102 -27.02 -19.85 -7.01
C GLY A 102 -26.93 -20.16 -5.52
N GLU A 103 -25.79 -20.60 -5.08
CA GLU A 103 -25.54 -20.94 -3.67
C GLU A 103 -24.88 -19.76 -2.93
N ALA A 104 -25.47 -19.33 -1.83
CA ALA A 104 -24.88 -18.35 -0.95
C ALA A 104 -23.99 -19.01 0.08
N ALA A 105 -22.85 -18.42 0.33
CA ALA A 105 -21.89 -18.84 1.35
C ALA A 105 -21.36 -17.64 2.12
N VAL A 106 -20.98 -17.88 3.38
CA VAL A 106 -20.22 -16.92 4.19
C VAL A 106 -18.75 -17.06 3.84
N PHE A 107 -18.01 -15.96 3.83
CA PHE A 107 -16.57 -16.01 3.62
C PHE A 107 -15.86 -16.79 4.72
N ASP A 108 -14.84 -17.56 4.35
CA ASP A 108 -14.04 -18.32 5.29
C ASP A 108 -13.26 -17.40 6.25
N SER A 109 -13.35 -17.67 7.54
CA SER A 109 -12.43 -17.15 8.54
C SER A 109 -11.10 -17.90 8.51
N ALA A 110 -10.06 -17.34 9.09
CA ALA A 110 -8.76 -18.02 9.16
C ALA A 110 -8.88 -19.34 9.94
N ARG A 111 -8.71 -20.48 9.28
CA ARG A 111 -8.81 -21.80 9.88
C ARG A 111 -7.57 -22.19 10.69
N ASN A 112 -6.39 -21.71 10.24
CA ASN A 112 -5.12 -21.96 10.90
C ASN A 112 -4.42 -20.65 11.25
N PRO A 113 -3.55 -20.62 12.27
CA PRO A 113 -2.73 -19.46 12.57
C PRO A 113 -1.91 -19.02 11.35
N GLY A 114 -2.05 -17.76 10.95
CA GLY A 114 -1.35 -17.19 9.78
C GLY A 114 -2.09 -17.33 8.44
N ASN A 115 -3.21 -18.02 8.39
CA ASN A 115 -4.05 -18.03 7.20
C ASN A 115 -4.72 -16.67 6.98
N PHE A 116 -5.04 -16.40 5.71
CA PHE A 116 -5.77 -15.18 5.33
C PHE A 116 -7.23 -15.28 5.77
N ASP A 117 -7.67 -14.31 6.57
CA ASP A 117 -9.06 -14.19 7.01
C ASP A 117 -9.88 -13.43 5.96
N GLN A 118 -10.57 -14.18 5.09
CA GLN A 118 -11.40 -13.62 4.03
C GLN A 118 -12.60 -12.88 4.61
N ARG A 119 -13.23 -13.40 5.66
CA ARG A 119 -14.41 -12.82 6.28
C ARG A 119 -14.13 -11.42 6.78
N THR A 120 -13.08 -11.24 7.59
CA THR A 120 -12.67 -9.93 8.08
C THR A 120 -12.23 -9.00 6.95
N TYR A 121 -11.54 -9.52 5.94
CA TYR A 121 -11.09 -8.73 4.80
C TYR A 121 -12.24 -8.14 3.98
N TYR A 122 -13.25 -8.95 3.64
CA TYR A 122 -14.39 -8.48 2.87
C TYR A 122 -15.38 -7.67 3.71
N ALA A 123 -15.57 -7.99 5.00
CA ALA A 123 -16.36 -7.17 5.92
C ALA A 123 -15.87 -5.72 6.03
N ARG A 124 -14.54 -5.49 5.99
CA ARG A 124 -13.96 -4.14 5.91
C ARG A 124 -14.37 -3.39 4.64
N GLN A 125 -14.72 -4.10 3.58
CA GLN A 125 -15.24 -3.54 2.33
C GLN A 125 -16.77 -3.45 2.30
N GLY A 126 -17.44 -3.85 3.39
CA GLY A 126 -18.89 -3.91 3.49
C GLY A 126 -19.52 -5.08 2.74
N ILE A 127 -18.73 -6.11 2.41
CA ILE A 127 -19.18 -7.31 1.69
C ILE A 127 -19.17 -8.48 2.67
N HIS A 128 -20.34 -9.03 2.99
CA HIS A 128 -20.48 -10.07 4.01
C HIS A 128 -20.78 -11.45 3.42
N VAL A 129 -21.35 -11.51 2.23
CA VAL A 129 -21.83 -12.74 1.59
C VAL A 129 -21.25 -12.90 0.20
N LEU A 130 -20.89 -14.14 -0.13
CA LEU A 130 -20.47 -14.62 -1.43
C LEU A 130 -21.55 -15.49 -2.04
N VAL A 131 -21.84 -15.32 -3.33
CA VAL A 131 -22.77 -16.17 -4.08
C VAL A 131 -22.02 -16.86 -5.22
N TRP A 132 -22.10 -18.18 -5.27
CA TRP A 132 -21.67 -18.96 -6.44
C TRP A 132 -22.82 -19.00 -7.43
N ALA A 133 -22.70 -18.27 -8.53
CA ALA A 133 -23.75 -18.15 -9.52
C ALA A 133 -23.88 -19.44 -10.33
N ASP A 134 -25.10 -19.97 -10.43
CA ASP A 134 -25.45 -21.05 -11.37
C ASP A 134 -26.08 -20.45 -12.63
N ARG A 135 -26.88 -19.41 -12.48
CA ARG A 135 -27.57 -18.71 -13.56
C ARG A 135 -27.54 -17.21 -13.33
N VAL A 136 -27.28 -16.46 -14.40
CA VAL A 136 -27.27 -15.00 -14.42
C VAL A 136 -28.23 -14.51 -15.51
N GLU A 137 -29.12 -13.60 -15.18
CA GLU A 137 -30.09 -12.98 -16.09
C GLU A 137 -29.99 -11.45 -15.97
N VAL A 138 -29.91 -10.75 -17.08
CA VAL A 138 -29.92 -9.28 -17.09
C VAL A 138 -31.37 -8.79 -17.12
N ILE A 139 -31.82 -8.13 -16.03
CA ILE A 139 -33.18 -7.57 -15.92
C ILE A 139 -33.26 -6.20 -16.58
N SER A 140 -32.26 -5.35 -16.32
CA SER A 140 -32.20 -4.01 -16.92
C SER A 140 -30.81 -3.77 -17.51
N ARG A 141 -30.80 -3.18 -18.71
CA ARG A 141 -29.58 -2.80 -19.45
C ARG A 141 -29.12 -1.38 -19.16
N GLU A 142 -29.66 -0.74 -18.13
CA GLU A 142 -29.15 0.56 -17.70
C GLU A 142 -27.67 0.42 -17.34
N THR A 143 -26.84 1.28 -17.92
CA THR A 143 -25.39 1.23 -17.75
C THR A 143 -24.90 2.54 -17.13
N ASP A 144 -24.10 2.44 -16.09
CA ASP A 144 -23.32 3.60 -15.61
C ASP A 144 -22.19 3.88 -16.60
N ARG A 145 -22.46 4.82 -17.53
CA ARG A 145 -21.55 5.12 -18.63
C ARG A 145 -20.17 5.55 -18.17
N ALA A 146 -20.09 6.29 -17.05
CA ALA A 146 -18.82 6.77 -16.54
C ALA A 146 -17.98 5.64 -15.91
N ALA A 147 -18.60 4.82 -15.08
CA ALA A 147 -17.91 3.68 -14.45
C ALA A 147 -17.54 2.61 -15.48
N GLN A 148 -18.43 2.34 -16.45
CA GLN A 148 -18.18 1.40 -17.55
C GLN A 148 -17.01 1.87 -18.42
N PHE A 149 -16.99 3.15 -18.83
CA PHE A 149 -15.88 3.72 -19.60
C PHE A 149 -14.54 3.59 -18.87
N LEU A 150 -14.49 3.91 -17.55
CA LEU A 150 -13.27 3.75 -16.77
C LEU A 150 -12.81 2.29 -16.66
N SER A 151 -13.75 1.35 -16.58
CA SER A 151 -13.46 -0.09 -16.60
C SER A 151 -12.89 -0.53 -17.95
N GLU A 152 -13.46 -0.06 -19.06
CA GLU A 152 -12.96 -0.35 -20.42
C GLU A 152 -11.58 0.24 -20.66
N VAL A 153 -11.33 1.49 -20.23
CA VAL A 153 -10.00 2.10 -20.28
C VAL A 153 -8.98 1.30 -19.46
N ARG A 154 -9.37 0.82 -18.26
CA ARG A 154 -8.50 -0.01 -17.42
C ARG A 154 -8.16 -1.33 -18.12
N SER A 155 -9.14 -2.00 -18.74
CA SER A 155 -8.94 -3.26 -19.46
C SER A 155 -8.05 -3.05 -20.69
N ALA A 156 -8.35 -2.07 -21.54
CA ALA A 156 -7.53 -1.75 -22.69
C ALA A 156 -6.07 -1.40 -22.33
N TRP A 157 -5.88 -0.67 -21.22
CA TRP A 157 -4.54 -0.37 -20.73
C TRP A 157 -3.79 -1.62 -20.26
N LYS A 158 -4.50 -2.54 -19.57
CA LYS A 158 -3.95 -3.85 -19.18
C LYS A 158 -3.50 -4.63 -20.41
N ASP A 159 -4.33 -4.69 -21.46
CA ASP A 159 -4.04 -5.43 -22.68
C ASP A 159 -2.78 -4.89 -23.38
N ILE A 160 -2.62 -3.57 -23.49
CA ILE A 160 -1.40 -2.92 -24.00
C ILE A 160 -0.16 -3.35 -23.19
N LEU A 161 -0.27 -3.35 -21.84
CA LEU A 161 0.86 -3.76 -20.98
C LEU A 161 1.22 -5.24 -21.16
N MET A 162 0.22 -6.11 -21.29
CA MET A 162 0.42 -7.55 -21.48
C MET A 162 1.02 -7.84 -22.85
N GLU A 163 0.56 -7.18 -23.92
CA GLU A 163 1.04 -7.35 -25.28
C GLU A 163 2.52 -6.95 -25.43
N HIS A 164 2.91 -5.78 -24.92
CA HIS A 164 4.27 -5.25 -25.12
C HIS A 164 5.31 -5.77 -24.13
N LEU A 165 4.92 -6.11 -22.90
CA LEU A 165 5.84 -6.54 -21.85
C LEU A 165 5.83 -8.06 -21.63
N GLY A 166 4.84 -8.77 -22.21
CA GLY A 166 4.58 -10.20 -21.99
C GLY A 166 3.88 -10.45 -20.66
N GLU A 167 3.39 -11.67 -20.46
CA GLU A 167 2.58 -12.04 -19.29
C GLU A 167 3.25 -11.73 -17.97
N TYR A 168 4.52 -12.08 -17.81
CA TYR A 168 5.27 -11.93 -16.55
C TYR A 168 5.44 -10.46 -16.15
N TYR A 169 6.03 -9.62 -17.00
CA TYR A 169 6.25 -8.21 -16.68
C TYR A 169 5.02 -7.34 -16.93
N GLY A 170 4.18 -7.70 -17.88
CA GLY A 170 2.90 -7.03 -18.15
C GLY A 170 1.92 -7.20 -17.00
N GLY A 171 1.79 -8.41 -16.46
CA GLY A 171 1.00 -8.67 -15.25
C GLY A 171 1.51 -7.90 -14.04
N THR A 172 2.84 -7.83 -13.88
CA THR A 172 3.47 -7.03 -12.80
C THR A 172 3.20 -5.54 -12.97
N MET A 173 3.36 -5.01 -14.18
CA MET A 173 3.12 -3.59 -14.45
C MET A 173 1.65 -3.22 -14.32
N SER A 174 0.74 -4.15 -14.69
CA SER A 174 -0.70 -4.02 -14.47
C SER A 174 -1.03 -3.95 -12.97
N ALA A 175 -0.41 -4.79 -12.12
CA ALA A 175 -0.57 -4.71 -10.67
C ALA A 175 -0.08 -3.37 -10.11
N VAL A 176 1.05 -2.85 -10.61
CA VAL A 176 1.67 -1.59 -10.18
C VAL A 176 0.86 -0.37 -10.60
N LEU A 177 0.41 -0.30 -11.86
CA LEU A 177 -0.29 0.87 -12.41
C LEU A 177 -1.81 0.79 -12.23
N LEU A 178 -2.42 -0.37 -12.44
CA LEU A 178 -3.87 -0.51 -12.48
C LEU A 178 -4.45 -1.20 -11.23
N GLY A 179 -3.58 -1.73 -10.34
CA GLY A 179 -4.00 -2.50 -9.18
C GLY A 179 -4.60 -3.87 -9.53
N ASP A 180 -4.46 -4.29 -10.78
CA ASP A 180 -4.94 -5.59 -11.24
C ASP A 180 -3.89 -6.68 -10.96
N LYS A 181 -4.25 -7.59 -10.05
CA LYS A 181 -3.38 -8.69 -9.61
C LYS A 181 -3.74 -10.03 -10.26
N ALA A 182 -4.73 -10.06 -11.16
CA ALA A 182 -5.18 -11.31 -11.78
C ALA A 182 -4.10 -11.96 -12.66
N GLY A 183 -3.34 -11.13 -13.39
CA GLY A 183 -2.22 -11.58 -14.23
C GLY A 183 -0.86 -11.59 -13.51
N LEU A 184 -0.81 -11.39 -12.20
CA LEU A 184 0.45 -11.34 -11.46
C LEU A 184 0.99 -12.75 -11.21
N ASP A 185 2.22 -13.00 -11.65
CA ASP A 185 2.90 -14.27 -11.41
C ASP A 185 3.07 -14.55 -9.91
N ALA A 186 2.72 -15.78 -9.49
CA ALA A 186 2.71 -16.18 -8.09
C ALA A 186 4.11 -16.28 -7.49
N GLU A 187 5.11 -16.70 -8.27
CA GLU A 187 6.48 -16.82 -7.80
C GLU A 187 7.12 -15.44 -7.66
N MET A 188 6.88 -14.54 -8.63
CA MET A 188 7.32 -13.15 -8.54
C MET A 188 6.72 -12.46 -7.30
N LYS A 189 5.42 -12.60 -7.09
CA LYS A 189 4.74 -12.06 -5.90
C LYS A 189 5.40 -12.55 -4.62
N LYS A 190 5.65 -13.86 -4.52
CA LYS A 190 6.31 -14.50 -3.37
C LYS A 190 7.75 -14.02 -3.20
N MET A 191 8.50 -13.88 -4.29
CA MET A 191 9.86 -13.37 -4.29
C MET A 191 9.92 -11.92 -3.75
N TYR A 192 9.06 -11.03 -4.24
CA TYR A 192 9.00 -9.64 -3.79
C TYR A 192 8.55 -9.50 -2.33
N GLN A 193 7.59 -10.33 -1.92
CA GLN A 193 7.15 -10.36 -0.52
C GLN A 193 8.27 -10.82 0.43
N LYS A 194 8.96 -11.93 0.10
CA LYS A 194 10.08 -12.46 0.89
C LYS A 194 11.23 -11.46 1.05
N ASN A 195 11.47 -10.63 0.04
CA ASN A 195 12.51 -9.61 0.05
C ASN A 195 12.05 -8.26 0.63
N GLY A 196 10.80 -8.15 1.07
CA GLY A 196 10.25 -6.94 1.71
C GLY A 196 9.93 -5.78 0.74
N ILE A 197 9.89 -6.06 -0.57
CA ILE A 197 9.48 -5.08 -1.60
C ILE A 197 8.08 -5.37 -2.17
N GLY A 198 7.33 -6.30 -1.56
CA GLY A 198 5.97 -6.64 -1.98
C GLY A 198 4.98 -5.47 -1.98
N HIS A 199 5.27 -4.39 -1.26
CA HIS A 199 4.49 -3.17 -1.27
C HIS A 199 4.50 -2.44 -2.63
N LEU A 200 5.45 -2.73 -3.52
CA LEU A 200 5.50 -2.20 -4.88
C LEU A 200 4.41 -2.79 -5.79
N LEU A 201 3.98 -4.03 -5.50
CA LEU A 201 2.90 -4.72 -6.23
C LEU A 201 1.49 -4.23 -5.82
N ALA A 202 1.43 -3.25 -4.95
CA ALA A 202 0.20 -2.59 -4.55
C ALA A 202 0.30 -1.11 -4.86
N ILE A 203 -0.80 -0.51 -5.29
CA ILE A 203 -0.83 0.93 -5.50
C ILE A 203 -0.59 1.63 -4.18
N SER A 204 0.55 2.29 -4.09
CA SER A 204 1.01 2.98 -2.87
C SER A 204 0.81 4.48 -2.96
N GLY A 205 0.99 5.16 -1.82
CA GLY A 205 1.01 6.62 -1.79
C GLY A 205 2.09 7.24 -2.68
N LEU A 206 3.20 6.52 -2.93
CA LEU A 206 4.25 6.96 -3.86
C LEU A 206 3.73 7.02 -5.30
N HIS A 207 3.01 5.97 -5.74
CA HIS A 207 2.40 5.91 -7.07
C HIS A 207 1.41 7.07 -7.28
N MET A 208 0.49 7.26 -6.32
CA MET A 208 -0.51 8.33 -6.35
C MET A 208 0.14 9.72 -6.34
N SER A 209 1.17 9.91 -5.50
CA SER A 209 1.90 11.17 -5.44
C SER A 209 2.67 11.45 -6.72
N PHE A 210 3.28 10.43 -7.33
CA PHE A 210 3.99 10.58 -8.60
C PHE A 210 3.05 11.04 -9.72
N ILE A 211 1.89 10.39 -9.86
CA ILE A 211 0.88 10.74 -10.87
C ILE A 211 0.30 12.13 -10.58
N GLY A 212 -0.22 12.35 -9.35
CA GLY A 212 -0.90 13.59 -8.99
C GLY A 212 0.01 14.81 -9.04
N MET A 213 1.17 14.74 -8.36
CA MET A 213 2.13 15.85 -8.36
C MET A 213 2.85 16.00 -9.69
N GLY A 214 3.03 14.91 -10.45
CA GLY A 214 3.56 14.94 -11.80
C GLY A 214 2.66 15.74 -12.75
N ILE A 215 1.37 15.43 -12.78
CA ILE A 215 0.37 16.14 -13.59
C ILE A 215 0.23 17.59 -13.12
N TYR A 216 0.05 17.81 -11.82
CA TYR A 216 -0.04 19.15 -11.24
C TYR A 216 1.20 20.00 -11.59
N GLY A 217 2.40 19.45 -11.40
CA GLY A 217 3.66 20.13 -11.72
C GLY A 217 3.83 20.40 -13.21
N LEU A 218 3.38 19.50 -14.08
CA LEU A 218 3.39 19.71 -15.52
C LEU A 218 2.46 20.87 -15.92
N LEU A 219 1.22 20.88 -15.43
CA LEU A 219 0.25 21.95 -15.66
C LEU A 219 0.76 23.30 -15.14
N ARG A 220 1.42 23.31 -13.99
CA ARG A 220 2.07 24.51 -13.47
C ARG A 220 3.21 25.01 -14.36
N ARG A 221 3.98 24.12 -14.97
CA ARG A 221 5.07 24.47 -15.90
C ARG A 221 4.56 25.05 -17.23
N THR A 222 3.35 24.70 -17.66
CA THR A 222 2.72 25.33 -18.84
C THR A 222 2.18 26.74 -18.58
N GLY A 223 2.34 27.25 -17.33
CA GLY A 223 1.92 28.61 -16.96
C GLY A 223 0.51 28.68 -16.35
N LEU A 224 -0.20 27.54 -16.18
CA LEU A 224 -1.49 27.56 -15.49
C LEU A 224 -1.34 28.05 -14.05
N GLY A 225 -2.31 28.83 -13.57
CA GLY A 225 -2.40 29.27 -12.18
C GLY A 225 -2.56 28.08 -11.19
N PHE A 226 -2.39 28.33 -9.90
CA PHE A 226 -2.55 27.29 -8.86
C PHE A 226 -3.94 26.65 -8.86
N ILE A 227 -4.99 27.47 -9.02
CA ILE A 227 -6.38 27.04 -8.98
C ILE A 227 -6.70 26.11 -10.15
N PRO A 228 -6.58 26.50 -11.44
CA PRO A 228 -6.93 25.62 -12.55
C PRO A 228 -6.05 24.38 -12.63
N ALA A 229 -4.76 24.50 -12.34
CA ALA A 229 -3.86 23.34 -12.28
C ALA A 229 -4.25 22.37 -11.15
N GLY A 230 -4.66 22.90 -10.00
CA GLY A 230 -5.11 22.11 -8.86
C GLY A 230 -6.42 21.37 -9.14
N ILE A 231 -7.40 22.06 -9.72
CA ILE A 231 -8.68 21.44 -10.09
C ILE A 231 -8.46 20.34 -11.13
N ALA A 232 -7.72 20.61 -12.20
CA ALA A 232 -7.45 19.62 -13.25
C ALA A 232 -6.65 18.41 -12.73
N GLY A 233 -5.57 18.66 -11.97
CA GLY A 233 -4.79 17.58 -11.36
C GLY A 233 -5.59 16.76 -10.35
N GLY A 234 -6.43 17.41 -9.55
CA GLY A 234 -7.36 16.76 -8.62
C GLY A 234 -8.38 15.88 -9.34
N ALA A 235 -9.01 16.41 -10.40
CA ALA A 235 -9.98 15.67 -11.19
C ALA A 235 -9.38 14.40 -11.82
N VAL A 236 -8.19 14.51 -12.42
CA VAL A 236 -7.48 13.36 -12.99
C VAL A 236 -7.15 12.33 -11.91
N LEU A 237 -6.67 12.77 -10.75
CA LEU A 237 -6.33 11.84 -9.67
C LEU A 237 -7.57 11.17 -9.05
N ILE A 238 -8.71 11.86 -8.98
CA ILE A 238 -9.99 11.28 -8.57
C ILE A 238 -10.43 10.21 -9.56
N LEU A 239 -10.44 10.52 -10.86
CA LEU A 239 -10.82 9.56 -11.91
C LEU A 239 -9.91 8.33 -11.89
N TYR A 240 -8.60 8.55 -11.76
CA TYR A 240 -7.64 7.45 -11.62
C TYR A 240 -7.92 6.61 -10.37
N THR A 241 -8.20 7.24 -9.21
CA THR A 241 -8.52 6.53 -7.97
C THR A 241 -9.79 5.67 -8.10
N VAL A 242 -10.81 6.18 -8.78
CA VAL A 242 -12.04 5.42 -9.07
C VAL A 242 -11.72 4.24 -9.98
N MET A 243 -10.97 4.46 -11.05
CA MET A 243 -10.58 3.43 -12.02
C MET A 243 -9.82 2.26 -11.37
N ILE A 244 -8.91 2.53 -10.42
CA ILE A 244 -8.13 1.50 -9.73
C ILE A 244 -8.86 0.83 -8.55
N GLY A 245 -10.07 1.27 -8.21
CA GLY A 245 -10.91 0.65 -7.19
C GLY A 245 -10.79 1.22 -5.78
N ALA A 246 -10.27 2.45 -5.61
CA ALA A 246 -10.34 3.25 -4.38
C ALA A 246 -9.89 2.52 -3.08
N GLY A 247 -8.75 1.82 -3.11
CA GLY A 247 -8.19 1.15 -1.93
C GLY A 247 -7.79 2.15 -0.83
N VAL A 248 -7.62 1.67 0.40
CA VAL A 248 -7.30 2.50 1.59
C VAL A 248 -6.05 3.36 1.37
N SER A 249 -4.99 2.79 0.82
CA SER A 249 -3.72 3.51 0.55
C SER A 249 -3.87 4.58 -0.53
N SER A 250 -4.67 4.31 -1.59
CA SER A 250 -4.93 5.26 -2.67
C SER A 250 -5.85 6.40 -2.20
N LEU A 251 -6.91 6.10 -1.43
CA LEU A 251 -7.77 7.12 -0.82
C LEU A 251 -7.01 8.05 0.13
N ARG A 252 -6.14 7.48 1.00
CA ARG A 252 -5.26 8.30 1.85
C ARG A 252 -4.44 9.26 1.01
N ALA A 253 -3.77 8.76 -0.01
CA ALA A 253 -2.91 9.58 -0.86
C ALA A 253 -3.69 10.64 -1.64
N LEU A 254 -4.90 10.32 -2.12
CA LEU A 254 -5.81 11.27 -2.75
C LEU A 254 -6.20 12.40 -1.79
N ILE A 255 -6.63 12.07 -0.56
CA ILE A 255 -7.02 13.07 0.45
C ILE A 255 -5.83 14.00 0.75
N MET A 256 -4.65 13.42 1.00
CA MET A 256 -3.45 14.21 1.28
C MET A 256 -3.03 15.09 0.10
N PHE A 257 -3.17 14.59 -1.14
CA PHE A 257 -2.92 15.37 -2.35
C PHE A 257 -3.90 16.55 -2.47
N LEU A 258 -5.19 16.32 -2.25
CA LEU A 258 -6.21 17.39 -2.30
C LEU A 258 -5.95 18.46 -1.23
N ILE A 259 -5.55 18.06 -0.01
CA ILE A 259 -5.16 19.01 1.05
C ILE A 259 -3.91 19.80 0.62
N ARG A 260 -2.90 19.14 0.04
CA ARG A 260 -1.67 19.80 -0.45
C ARG A 260 -1.99 20.85 -1.51
N VAL A 261 -2.74 20.46 -2.52
CA VAL A 261 -3.12 21.37 -3.61
C VAL A 261 -4.04 22.49 -3.08
N GLY A 262 -4.97 22.18 -2.17
CA GLY A 262 -5.81 23.17 -1.52
C GLY A 262 -5.02 24.18 -0.71
N ALA A 263 -3.93 23.78 -0.04
CA ALA A 263 -3.00 24.69 0.63
C ALA A 263 -2.30 25.60 -0.37
N ASP A 264 -1.78 25.05 -1.48
CA ASP A 264 -1.14 25.83 -2.55
C ASP A 264 -2.13 26.85 -3.18
N MET A 265 -3.42 26.45 -3.37
CA MET A 265 -4.47 27.32 -3.92
C MET A 265 -4.85 28.47 -2.97
N THR A 266 -4.80 28.24 -1.67
CA THR A 266 -5.17 29.23 -0.64
C THR A 266 -3.98 30.01 -0.08
N GLY A 267 -2.76 29.72 -0.55
CA GLY A 267 -1.53 30.35 -0.06
C GLY A 267 -1.18 29.97 1.38
N ARG A 268 -1.63 28.81 1.85
CA ARG A 268 -1.34 28.29 3.19
C ARG A 268 -0.20 27.27 3.15
N ASP A 269 0.51 27.16 4.27
CA ASP A 269 1.53 26.14 4.44
C ASP A 269 0.90 24.76 4.59
N TYR A 270 1.47 23.80 3.87
CA TYR A 270 1.08 22.40 3.96
C TYR A 270 1.84 21.69 5.08
N ASP A 271 1.10 21.11 6.04
CA ASP A 271 1.67 20.25 7.07
C ASP A 271 1.33 18.78 6.82
N LEU A 272 2.39 17.97 6.69
CA LEU A 272 2.28 16.54 6.37
C LEU A 272 1.58 15.76 7.49
N ALA A 273 1.89 16.07 8.76
CA ALA A 273 1.31 15.37 9.91
C ALA A 273 -0.18 15.66 10.06
N THR A 274 -0.58 16.92 9.90
CA THR A 274 -1.98 17.34 9.94
C THR A 274 -2.78 16.72 8.80
N SER A 275 -2.24 16.71 7.58
CA SER A 275 -2.93 16.11 6.43
C SER A 275 -3.10 14.60 6.59
N LEU A 276 -2.11 13.92 7.17
CA LEU A 276 -2.19 12.50 7.52
C LEU A 276 -3.29 12.23 8.56
N ALA A 277 -3.35 13.05 9.62
CA ALA A 277 -4.37 12.92 10.67
C ALA A 277 -5.79 13.15 10.13
N VAL A 278 -5.97 14.12 9.24
CA VAL A 278 -7.27 14.37 8.57
C VAL A 278 -7.64 13.18 7.68
N ALA A 279 -6.71 12.66 6.88
CA ALA A 279 -6.97 11.49 6.04
C ALA A 279 -7.36 10.26 6.87
N ALA A 280 -6.68 10.02 7.99
CA ALA A 280 -7.02 8.93 8.91
C ALA A 280 -8.44 9.11 9.49
N ALA A 281 -8.78 10.31 9.96
CA ALA A 281 -10.09 10.61 10.51
C ALA A 281 -11.22 10.40 9.49
N VAL A 282 -11.04 10.87 8.25
CA VAL A 282 -12.04 10.69 7.18
C VAL A 282 -12.24 9.22 6.85
N LEU A 283 -11.16 8.43 6.73
CA LEU A 283 -11.26 7.01 6.44
C LEU A 283 -11.90 6.21 7.57
N CYS A 284 -11.52 6.50 8.83
CA CYS A 284 -12.09 5.83 10.01
C CYS A 284 -13.54 6.26 10.26
N ALA A 285 -13.96 7.46 9.86
CA ALA A 285 -15.36 7.89 9.91
C ALA A 285 -16.22 7.11 8.92
N ARG A 286 -15.66 6.82 7.72
CA ARG A 286 -16.37 6.03 6.71
C ARG A 286 -16.48 4.55 7.09
N GLN A 287 -15.38 3.96 7.57
CA GLN A 287 -15.31 2.56 7.97
C GLN A 287 -14.36 2.39 9.15
N PRO A 288 -14.90 2.21 10.37
CA PRO A 288 -14.09 2.07 11.58
C PRO A 288 -13.12 0.88 11.53
N LEU A 289 -13.50 -0.22 10.88
CA LEU A 289 -12.68 -1.43 10.75
C LEU A 289 -11.34 -1.21 10.02
N TYR A 290 -11.15 -0.11 9.30
CA TYR A 290 -9.87 0.21 8.66
C TYR A 290 -8.72 0.33 9.67
N VAL A 291 -9.00 0.66 10.93
CA VAL A 291 -7.96 0.73 11.98
C VAL A 291 -7.21 -0.60 12.16
N THR A 292 -7.87 -1.72 11.89
CA THR A 292 -7.28 -3.06 11.97
C THR A 292 -6.78 -3.59 10.62
N ASP A 293 -6.89 -2.80 9.55
CA ASP A 293 -6.45 -3.20 8.22
C ASP A 293 -4.94 -3.06 8.05
N ALA A 294 -4.30 -4.12 7.50
CA ALA A 294 -2.87 -4.12 7.25
C ALA A 294 -2.45 -2.99 6.30
N GLY A 295 -3.25 -2.72 5.25
CA GLY A 295 -2.98 -1.65 4.29
C GLY A 295 -3.06 -0.27 4.95
N PHE A 296 -4.00 -0.05 5.86
CA PHE A 296 -4.10 1.17 6.66
C PHE A 296 -2.86 1.32 7.55
N LEU A 297 -2.58 0.32 8.40
CA LEU A 297 -1.48 0.39 9.38
C LEU A 297 -0.12 0.56 8.71
N LEU A 298 0.16 -0.19 7.65
CA LEU A 298 1.42 -0.08 6.91
C LEU A 298 1.55 1.26 6.18
N SER A 299 0.46 1.73 5.57
CA SER A 299 0.47 2.94 4.76
C SER A 299 0.56 4.22 5.59
N PHE A 300 -0.20 4.31 6.69
CA PHE A 300 -0.13 5.43 7.63
C PHE A 300 1.13 5.37 8.49
N GLY A 301 1.50 4.18 8.95
CA GLY A 301 2.72 3.96 9.71
C GLY A 301 3.98 4.35 8.94
N ALA A 302 4.06 4.08 7.63
CA ALA A 302 5.21 4.50 6.83
C ALA A 302 5.43 6.01 6.87
N ILE A 303 4.37 6.81 6.73
CA ILE A 303 4.48 8.29 6.79
C ILE A 303 4.77 8.75 8.22
N LEU A 304 4.14 8.14 9.24
CA LEU A 304 4.47 8.43 10.64
C LEU A 304 5.95 8.14 10.94
N GLY A 305 6.49 7.05 10.40
CA GLY A 305 7.92 6.73 10.52
C GLY A 305 8.80 7.82 9.94
N LEU A 306 8.46 8.31 8.75
CA LEU A 306 9.18 9.41 8.13
C LEU A 306 9.07 10.72 8.94
N VAL A 307 7.88 11.04 9.46
CA VAL A 307 7.65 12.28 10.21
C VAL A 307 8.31 12.25 11.60
N LEU A 308 8.16 11.14 12.34
CA LEU A 308 8.57 11.04 13.73
C LEU A 308 10.00 10.55 13.90
N LEU A 309 10.41 9.51 13.15
CA LEU A 309 11.68 8.82 13.37
C LEU A 309 12.81 9.28 12.44
N SER A 310 12.49 9.76 11.22
CA SER A 310 13.53 10.22 10.31
C SER A 310 14.37 11.39 10.89
N PRO A 311 13.81 12.37 11.62
CA PRO A 311 14.60 13.39 12.30
C PRO A 311 15.52 12.79 13.40
N VAL A 312 15.03 11.79 14.16
CA VAL A 312 15.79 11.12 15.23
C VAL A 312 17.02 10.41 14.64
N PHE A 313 16.82 9.61 13.60
CA PHE A 313 17.92 8.93 12.91
C PHE A 313 18.80 9.90 12.10
N GLY A 314 18.22 10.98 11.59
CA GLY A 314 18.97 12.04 10.93
C GLY A 314 20.05 12.63 11.84
N GLU A 315 19.72 13.00 13.05
CA GLU A 315 20.68 13.52 14.04
C GLU A 315 21.71 12.46 14.50
N MET A 316 21.32 11.18 14.49
CA MET A 316 22.26 10.07 14.80
C MET A 316 23.39 9.97 13.77
N PHE A 317 23.06 10.08 12.48
CA PHE A 317 24.01 9.91 11.38
C PHE A 317 24.66 11.22 10.92
N TRP A 318 23.98 12.36 11.13
CA TRP A 318 24.42 13.67 10.69
C TRP A 318 25.25 14.35 11.78
N SER A 319 26.56 14.39 11.66
CA SER A 319 27.39 15.18 12.57
C SER A 319 27.77 16.51 11.92
N GLU A 320 27.84 17.59 12.72
CA GLU A 320 28.38 18.90 12.31
C GLU A 320 29.79 18.79 11.68
N LYS A 321 30.56 17.75 12.06
CA LYS A 321 31.87 17.44 11.47
C LYS A 321 31.77 17.05 9.99
N LEU A 322 30.67 16.40 9.57
CA LEU A 322 30.42 16.07 8.17
C LEU A 322 30.02 17.34 7.37
N GLU A 323 29.27 18.27 7.94
CA GLU A 323 28.95 19.57 7.32
C GLU A 323 30.18 20.47 7.23
N ALA A 324 31.01 20.50 8.25
CA ALA A 324 32.27 21.25 8.26
C ALA A 324 33.28 20.70 7.26
N ALA A 325 33.37 19.36 7.11
CA ALA A 325 34.21 18.69 6.11
C ALA A 325 33.76 19.00 4.66
N ALA A 326 32.45 19.27 4.45
CA ALA A 326 31.88 19.64 3.17
C ALA A 326 32.15 21.09 2.75
N GLY A 327 32.84 21.89 3.57
CA GLY A 327 33.26 23.25 3.24
C GLY A 327 32.12 24.29 3.19
N ARG A 328 30.97 24.00 3.78
CA ARG A 328 29.89 24.99 3.98
C ARG A 328 30.08 25.73 5.31
N LYS A 329 30.98 26.71 5.36
CA LYS A 329 30.88 27.76 6.38
C LYS A 329 29.59 28.53 6.12
N LYS A 330 28.63 28.46 7.06
CA LYS A 330 27.52 29.40 7.13
C LYS A 330 28.07 30.83 7.12
N GLY A 331 27.75 31.62 6.09
CA GLY A 331 27.94 33.05 6.09
C GLY A 331 29.34 33.57 5.68
N GLY A 332 29.81 33.24 4.49
CA GLY A 332 30.94 33.93 3.87
C GLY A 332 30.62 34.32 2.44
N ARG A 333 30.45 35.63 2.19
CA ARG A 333 30.42 36.24 0.85
C ARG A 333 31.47 35.57 -0.02
N THR A 334 31.05 35.10 -1.18
CA THR A 334 31.93 34.55 -2.23
C THR A 334 32.89 35.61 -2.70
N GLY A 335 34.06 35.70 -2.04
CA GLY A 335 35.20 36.39 -2.58
C GLY A 335 35.72 35.57 -3.77
N TRP A 336 35.67 36.15 -4.94
CA TRP A 336 36.32 35.63 -6.15
C TRP A 336 37.83 35.62 -5.94
N VAL A 337 38.39 34.49 -5.53
CA VAL A 337 39.85 34.29 -5.59
C VAL A 337 40.15 33.66 -6.95
N LYS A 338 40.61 34.48 -7.86
CA LYS A 338 41.26 34.08 -9.12
C LYS A 338 42.52 33.29 -8.78
N GLY A 339 42.43 31.94 -8.75
CA GLY A 339 43.56 31.04 -8.62
C GLY A 339 43.68 30.15 -9.86
N LYS A 340 44.82 30.31 -10.57
CA LYS A 340 45.24 29.48 -11.71
C LYS A 340 45.34 27.98 -11.29
N GLY A 341 44.49 27.12 -11.85
CA GLY A 341 44.64 25.67 -11.71
C GLY A 341 43.37 24.88 -11.97
N GLY A 342 43.10 24.49 -13.22
CA GLY A 342 41.91 23.71 -13.63
C GLY A 342 41.76 22.36 -12.89
N ARG A 343 42.82 21.75 -12.37
CA ARG A 343 42.78 20.51 -11.59
C ARG A 343 42.12 20.68 -10.22
N HIS A 344 42.25 21.83 -9.57
CA HIS A 344 41.58 22.12 -8.29
C HIS A 344 40.07 22.33 -8.43
N MET A 345 39.65 22.87 -9.56
CA MET A 345 38.22 23.11 -9.85
C MET A 345 37.47 21.81 -10.14
N ILE A 346 38.08 20.90 -10.91
CA ILE A 346 37.51 19.57 -11.19
C ILE A 346 37.44 18.72 -9.90
N ARG A 347 38.48 18.75 -9.05
CA ARG A 347 38.48 18.02 -7.78
C ARG A 347 37.42 18.55 -6.79
N ARG A 348 37.16 19.86 -6.79
CA ARG A 348 36.13 20.51 -5.97
C ARG A 348 34.71 20.21 -6.50
N TYR A 349 34.54 20.18 -7.82
CA TYR A 349 33.28 19.82 -8.49
C TYR A 349 32.95 18.34 -8.30
N LEU A 350 33.91 17.44 -8.50
CA LEU A 350 33.75 15.99 -8.25
C LEU A 350 33.53 15.70 -6.77
N GLY A 351 34.26 16.34 -5.87
CA GLY A 351 34.07 16.20 -4.42
C GLY A 351 32.69 16.66 -3.97
N GLY A 352 32.17 17.74 -4.57
CA GLY A 352 30.79 18.23 -4.32
C GLY A 352 29.71 17.25 -4.78
N LYS A 353 29.88 16.62 -5.95
CA LYS A 353 28.94 15.60 -6.47
C LYS A 353 28.98 14.30 -5.66
N ILE A 354 30.18 13.82 -5.31
CA ILE A 354 30.34 12.62 -4.47
C ILE A 354 29.72 12.84 -3.10
N PHE A 355 29.93 14.01 -2.51
CA PHE A 355 29.30 14.37 -1.23
C PHE A 355 27.77 14.46 -1.34
N ALA A 356 27.24 15.06 -2.41
CA ALA A 356 25.80 15.12 -2.66
C ALA A 356 25.18 13.73 -2.84
N ALA A 357 25.85 12.84 -3.56
CA ALA A 357 25.46 11.45 -3.72
C ALA A 357 25.49 10.68 -2.39
N GLY A 358 26.56 10.83 -1.61
CA GLY A 358 26.67 10.23 -0.28
C GLY A 358 25.57 10.72 0.67
N ARG A 359 25.25 12.02 0.62
CA ARG A 359 24.15 12.62 1.38
C ARG A 359 22.79 12.04 0.97
N TRP A 360 22.55 11.92 -0.33
CA TRP A 360 21.32 11.35 -0.84
C TRP A 360 21.14 9.89 -0.40
N LEU A 361 22.19 9.07 -0.50
CA LEU A 361 22.20 7.68 -0.03
C LEU A 361 21.93 7.60 1.47
N LEU A 362 22.60 8.41 2.27
CA LEU A 362 22.41 8.43 3.73
C LEU A 362 20.99 8.86 4.11
N THR A 363 20.43 9.86 3.43
CA THR A 363 19.03 10.28 3.67
C THR A 363 18.05 9.16 3.33
N GLY A 364 18.28 8.45 2.22
CA GLY A 364 17.49 7.28 1.84
C GLY A 364 17.56 6.16 2.87
N LEU A 365 18.77 5.86 3.37
CA LEU A 365 19.01 4.86 4.40
C LEU A 365 18.28 5.22 5.71
N VAL A 366 18.44 6.47 6.17
CA VAL A 366 17.76 6.99 7.35
C VAL A 366 16.24 6.88 7.22
N SER A 367 15.69 7.28 6.07
CA SER A 367 14.26 7.19 5.80
C SER A 367 13.78 5.72 5.79
N SER A 368 14.52 4.84 5.13
CA SER A 368 14.19 3.41 5.09
C SER A 368 14.25 2.77 6.48
N LEU A 369 15.26 3.10 7.28
CA LEU A 369 15.38 2.63 8.66
C LEU A 369 14.22 3.14 9.54
N ALA A 370 13.89 4.42 9.44
CA ALA A 370 12.79 5.04 10.17
C ALA A 370 11.45 4.34 9.90
N VAL A 371 11.16 4.07 8.63
CA VAL A 371 9.96 3.34 8.20
C VAL A 371 9.96 1.90 8.74
N ASN A 372 11.08 1.17 8.57
CA ASN A 372 11.16 -0.23 9.01
C ASN A 372 11.03 -0.36 10.53
N VAL A 373 11.64 0.54 11.32
CA VAL A 373 11.51 0.53 12.79
C VAL A 373 10.07 0.80 13.21
N LEU A 374 9.39 1.78 12.62
CA LEU A 374 7.99 2.01 12.99
C LEU A 374 7.05 0.89 12.53
N LEU A 375 7.29 0.33 11.35
CA LEU A 375 6.46 -0.74 10.79
C LEU A 375 6.77 -2.13 11.33
N LEU A 376 7.80 -2.29 12.17
CA LEU A 376 8.20 -3.59 12.69
C LEU A 376 7.03 -4.36 13.34
N GLY A 377 6.23 -3.69 14.16
CA GLY A 377 5.06 -4.30 14.82
C GLY A 377 4.03 -4.84 13.84
N PRO A 378 3.44 -4.02 12.93
CA PRO A 378 2.51 -4.50 11.92
C PRO A 378 3.10 -5.58 11.00
N VAL A 379 4.38 -5.45 10.61
CA VAL A 379 5.04 -6.45 9.77
C VAL A 379 5.11 -7.80 10.48
N LEU A 380 5.54 -7.83 11.73
CA LEU A 380 5.57 -9.05 12.54
C LEU A 380 4.18 -9.63 12.77
N TYR A 381 3.19 -8.78 13.02
CA TYR A 381 1.83 -9.22 13.33
C TYR A 381 1.11 -9.86 12.12
N PHE A 382 1.33 -9.31 10.90
CA PHE A 382 0.63 -9.76 9.68
C PHE A 382 1.43 -10.74 8.82
N TYR A 383 2.77 -10.64 8.83
CA TYR A 383 3.61 -11.45 7.93
C TYR A 383 4.50 -12.45 8.65
N PHE A 384 4.64 -12.35 9.98
CA PHE A 384 5.40 -13.30 10.83
C PHE A 384 6.88 -13.43 10.49
N GLU A 385 7.41 -12.57 9.64
CA GLU A 385 8.78 -12.61 9.16
C GLU A 385 9.36 -11.21 8.91
N ILE A 386 10.67 -11.12 9.00
CA ILE A 386 11.43 -9.88 8.75
C ILE A 386 12.42 -10.14 7.63
N PRO A 387 12.40 -9.37 6.54
CA PRO A 387 13.44 -9.34 5.52
C PRO A 387 14.51 -8.28 5.85
N PRO A 388 15.66 -8.61 6.45
CA PRO A 388 16.64 -7.61 6.91
C PRO A 388 17.23 -6.77 5.77
N TYR A 389 17.38 -7.38 4.60
CA TYR A 389 17.93 -6.71 3.42
C TYR A 389 16.96 -5.75 2.74
N SER A 390 15.69 -5.70 3.17
CA SER A 390 14.68 -4.77 2.63
C SER A 390 15.10 -3.31 2.74
N VAL A 391 15.83 -2.93 3.80
CA VAL A 391 16.35 -1.57 4.00
C VAL A 391 17.26 -1.15 2.85
N LEU A 392 18.15 -2.05 2.44
CA LEU A 392 19.09 -1.81 1.33
C LEU A 392 18.40 -1.92 -0.03
N LEU A 393 17.50 -2.90 -0.20
CA LEU A 393 16.73 -3.05 -1.43
C LEU A 393 15.87 -1.81 -1.69
N ASN A 394 15.18 -1.29 -0.69
CA ASN A 394 14.35 -0.10 -0.81
C ASN A 394 15.16 1.15 -1.18
N LEU A 395 16.42 1.23 -0.76
CA LEU A 395 17.33 2.32 -1.15
C LEU A 395 17.58 2.36 -2.67
N LEU A 396 17.58 1.20 -3.33
CA LEU A 396 17.80 1.09 -4.78
C LEU A 396 16.49 1.10 -5.56
N VAL A 397 15.48 0.38 -5.07
CA VAL A 397 14.23 0.12 -5.78
C VAL A 397 13.31 1.35 -5.80
N ILE A 398 13.14 2.03 -4.65
CA ILE A 398 12.23 3.18 -4.54
C ILE A 398 12.61 4.35 -5.47
N PRO A 399 13.89 4.75 -5.59
CA PRO A 399 14.26 5.86 -6.48
C PRO A 399 14.11 5.57 -7.98
N VAL A 400 14.13 4.30 -8.37
CA VAL A 400 14.01 3.88 -9.78
C VAL A 400 12.54 3.63 -10.17
N MET A 401 11.65 3.42 -9.20
CA MET A 401 10.23 3.21 -9.42
C MET A 401 9.55 4.30 -10.28
N PRO A 402 9.85 5.61 -10.11
CA PRO A 402 9.31 6.65 -10.98
C PRO A 402 9.62 6.47 -12.47
N VAL A 403 10.76 5.85 -12.80
CA VAL A 403 11.14 5.55 -14.19
C VAL A 403 10.22 4.47 -14.75
N ALA A 404 9.98 3.38 -14.00
CA ALA A 404 9.06 2.32 -14.41
C ALA A 404 7.64 2.86 -14.61
N MET A 405 7.18 3.70 -13.68
CA MET A 405 5.84 4.31 -13.77
C MET A 405 5.73 5.28 -14.94
N ALA A 406 6.71 6.18 -15.10
CA ALA A 406 6.71 7.16 -16.20
C ALA A 406 6.72 6.45 -17.56
N SER A 407 7.62 5.48 -17.74
CA SER A 407 7.70 4.72 -19.00
C SER A 407 6.45 3.86 -19.23
N GLY A 408 5.85 3.30 -18.18
CA GLY A 408 4.59 2.57 -18.26
C GLY A 408 3.43 3.46 -18.71
N ILE A 409 3.26 4.64 -18.09
CA ILE A 409 2.18 5.58 -18.44
C ILE A 409 2.42 6.21 -19.82
N ILE A 410 3.61 6.77 -20.05
CA ILE A 410 3.94 7.46 -21.29
C ILE A 410 4.00 6.47 -22.46
N GLY A 411 4.61 5.30 -22.24
CA GLY A 411 4.70 4.24 -23.25
C GLY A 411 3.32 3.78 -23.68
N SER A 412 2.43 3.44 -22.72
CA SER A 412 1.05 3.06 -23.05
C SER A 412 0.25 4.17 -23.74
N ALA A 413 0.48 5.44 -23.41
CA ALA A 413 -0.15 6.54 -24.12
C ALA A 413 0.39 6.71 -25.54
N LEU A 414 1.69 6.46 -25.77
CA LEU A 414 2.32 6.56 -27.06
C LEU A 414 1.93 5.41 -28.01
N THR A 415 1.54 4.24 -27.52
CA THR A 415 1.02 3.15 -28.38
C THR A 415 -0.23 3.58 -29.12
N LEU A 416 -1.05 4.48 -28.57
CA LEU A 416 -2.22 5.04 -29.25
C LEU A 416 -1.86 5.88 -30.48
N LEU A 417 -0.63 6.40 -30.54
CA LEU A 417 -0.12 7.20 -31.67
C LEU A 417 0.77 6.36 -32.60
N SER A 418 1.61 5.53 -32.04
CA SER A 418 2.53 4.64 -32.75
C SER A 418 2.91 3.46 -31.86
N ASP A 419 2.52 2.28 -32.25
CA ASP A 419 2.78 1.03 -31.54
C ASP A 419 4.29 0.80 -31.31
N SER A 420 5.10 1.02 -32.33
CA SER A 420 6.57 0.87 -32.25
C SER A 420 7.22 1.84 -31.25
N LEU A 421 6.79 3.12 -31.22
CA LEU A 421 7.34 4.10 -30.28
C LEU A 421 6.89 3.81 -28.85
N GLY A 422 5.61 3.49 -28.67
CA GLY A 422 5.07 3.12 -27.36
C GLY A 422 5.76 1.88 -26.80
N GLY A 423 5.87 0.84 -27.62
CA GLY A 423 6.57 -0.39 -27.27
C GLY A 423 8.03 -0.16 -26.86
N ALA A 424 8.76 0.68 -27.60
CA ALA A 424 10.14 1.02 -27.27
C ALA A 424 10.26 1.72 -25.89
N VAL A 425 9.33 2.63 -25.56
CA VAL A 425 9.31 3.30 -24.26
C VAL A 425 8.93 2.32 -23.13
N LEU A 426 8.00 1.39 -23.38
CA LEU A 426 7.61 0.36 -22.41
C LEU A 426 8.77 -0.58 -22.04
N GLN A 427 9.75 -0.80 -22.94
CA GLN A 427 10.93 -1.61 -22.60
C GLN A 427 11.74 -1.03 -21.43
N ALA A 428 11.67 0.28 -21.18
CA ALA A 428 12.30 0.86 -19.99
C ALA A 428 11.64 0.36 -18.70
N SER A 429 10.30 0.20 -18.67
CA SER A 429 9.60 -0.42 -17.53
C SER A 429 10.06 -1.87 -17.34
N LYS A 430 10.16 -2.65 -18.43
CA LYS A 430 10.65 -4.03 -18.39
C LYS A 430 12.07 -4.13 -17.85
N ALA A 431 12.96 -3.23 -18.26
CA ALA A 431 14.34 -3.19 -17.78
C ALA A 431 14.42 -2.89 -16.26
N VAL A 432 13.56 -2.00 -15.76
CA VAL A 432 13.47 -1.71 -14.32
C VAL A 432 12.95 -2.92 -13.53
N LEU A 433 11.90 -3.57 -14.00
CA LEU A 433 11.35 -4.75 -13.34
C LEU A 433 12.36 -5.92 -13.36
N TRP A 434 13.05 -6.13 -14.48
CA TRP A 434 14.15 -7.10 -14.57
C TRP A 434 15.26 -6.81 -13.57
N MET A 435 15.65 -5.53 -13.42
CA MET A 435 16.62 -5.14 -12.40
C MET A 435 16.12 -5.48 -10.98
N TYR A 436 14.83 -5.30 -10.69
CA TYR A 436 14.28 -5.69 -9.39
C TYR A 436 14.35 -7.18 -9.15
N ASP A 437 14.07 -7.99 -10.17
CA ASP A 437 14.19 -9.45 -10.10
C ASP A 437 15.64 -9.88 -9.79
N CYS A 438 16.62 -9.27 -10.48
CA CYS A 438 18.04 -9.52 -10.22
C CYS A 438 18.44 -9.14 -8.79
N LEU A 439 17.97 -7.98 -8.29
CA LEU A 439 18.26 -7.53 -6.93
C LEU A 439 17.62 -8.44 -5.88
N CYS A 440 16.37 -8.87 -6.12
CA CYS A 440 15.68 -9.81 -5.23
C CYS A 440 16.35 -11.18 -5.23
N GLY A 441 16.75 -11.68 -6.40
CA GLY A 441 17.49 -12.94 -6.51
C GLY A 441 18.82 -12.91 -5.76
N ALA A 442 19.58 -11.82 -5.93
CA ALA A 442 20.84 -11.61 -5.22
C ALA A 442 20.64 -11.49 -3.69
N ALA A 443 19.65 -10.71 -3.24
CA ALA A 443 19.36 -10.56 -1.82
C ALA A 443 18.83 -11.86 -1.19
N GLY A 444 18.00 -12.61 -1.92
CA GLY A 444 17.48 -13.91 -1.48
C GLY A 444 18.53 -15.00 -1.33
N ALA A 445 19.64 -14.92 -2.09
CA ALA A 445 20.77 -15.84 -2.00
C ALA A 445 21.69 -15.56 -0.80
N LEU A 446 21.57 -14.40 -0.16
CA LEU A 446 22.40 -14.05 1.00
C LEU A 446 21.97 -14.80 2.26
N PRO A 447 22.92 -15.21 3.14
CA PRO A 447 22.59 -15.85 4.39
C PRO A 447 21.78 -14.90 5.28
N GLY A 448 20.74 -15.43 5.95
CA GLY A 448 19.88 -14.61 6.78
C GLY A 448 18.94 -13.65 6.02
N SER A 449 18.66 -13.94 4.75
CA SER A 449 17.73 -13.13 3.93
C SER A 449 16.32 -13.08 4.49
N ARG A 450 15.95 -14.02 5.35
CA ARG A 450 14.64 -14.14 5.95
C ARG A 450 14.74 -14.61 7.40
N PHE A 451 14.12 -13.86 8.31
CA PHE A 451 13.94 -14.27 9.68
C PHE A 451 12.46 -14.52 9.97
N VAL A 452 12.10 -15.79 10.17
CA VAL A 452 10.76 -16.15 10.66
C VAL A 452 10.75 -15.98 12.16
N THR A 453 9.81 -15.18 12.67
CA THR A 453 9.72 -14.78 14.08
C THR A 453 8.43 -15.22 14.75
N GLY A 454 7.44 -15.69 13.95
CA GLY A 454 6.11 -15.98 14.46
C GLY A 454 5.30 -14.71 14.81
N LYS A 455 4.10 -14.90 15.36
CA LYS A 455 3.20 -13.81 15.75
C LYS A 455 3.59 -13.30 17.16
N PRO A 456 3.94 -12.01 17.31
CA PRO A 456 4.23 -11.46 18.63
C PRO A 456 2.96 -11.32 19.46
N ASP A 457 3.07 -11.45 20.77
CA ASP A 457 2.00 -11.13 21.70
C ASP A 457 1.71 -9.64 21.70
N ILE A 458 0.43 -9.28 21.89
CA ILE A 458 -0.03 -7.89 21.93
C ILE A 458 0.69 -7.09 23.03
N ALA A 459 0.99 -7.73 24.19
CA ALA A 459 1.72 -7.09 25.26
C ALA A 459 3.15 -6.66 24.86
N TRP A 460 3.86 -7.50 24.09
CA TRP A 460 5.18 -7.16 23.55
C TRP A 460 5.11 -6.01 22.55
N LEU A 461 4.08 -6.00 21.68
CA LEU A 461 3.85 -4.89 20.75
C LEU A 461 3.54 -3.59 21.47
N ALA A 462 2.68 -3.63 22.50
CA ALA A 462 2.35 -2.46 23.30
C ALA A 462 3.59 -1.91 24.02
N GLY A 463 4.41 -2.79 24.63
CA GLY A 463 5.68 -2.43 25.26
C GLY A 463 6.65 -1.79 24.26
N TYR A 464 6.80 -2.36 23.06
CA TYR A 464 7.64 -1.82 21.99
C TYR A 464 7.24 -0.39 21.61
N TYR A 465 5.95 -0.15 21.34
CA TYR A 465 5.47 1.18 20.97
C TYR A 465 5.48 2.18 22.11
N ALA A 466 5.31 1.72 23.36
CA ALA A 466 5.47 2.57 24.54
C ALA A 466 6.92 3.07 24.66
N VAL A 467 7.90 2.17 24.55
CA VAL A 467 9.33 2.54 24.55
C VAL A 467 9.67 3.47 23.41
N LEU A 468 9.18 3.16 22.19
CA LEU A 468 9.39 4.00 21.01
C LEU A 468 8.81 5.40 21.22
N GLY A 469 7.59 5.51 21.75
CA GLY A 469 6.95 6.79 22.08
C GLY A 469 7.72 7.60 23.12
N ILE A 470 8.20 6.94 24.19
CA ILE A 470 9.01 7.57 25.22
C ILE A 470 10.33 8.11 24.65
N LEU A 471 11.05 7.32 23.87
CA LEU A 471 12.32 7.72 23.25
C LEU A 471 12.15 8.88 22.27
N CYS A 472 11.08 8.86 21.46
CA CYS A 472 10.72 9.98 20.61
C CYS A 472 10.37 11.24 21.42
N GLY A 473 9.56 11.08 22.48
CA GLY A 473 9.21 12.19 23.39
C GLY A 473 10.44 12.81 24.02
N ILE A 474 11.38 12.02 24.52
CA ILE A 474 12.66 12.48 25.07
C ILE A 474 13.45 13.25 24.00
N PHE A 475 13.55 12.71 22.77
CA PHE A 475 14.26 13.37 21.69
C PHE A 475 13.68 14.74 21.38
N TYR A 476 12.37 14.84 21.18
CA TYR A 476 11.70 16.11 20.87
C TYR A 476 11.76 17.10 22.01
N TYR A 477 11.64 16.64 23.27
CA TYR A 477 11.82 17.49 24.45
C TYR A 477 13.23 18.06 24.55
N LEU A 478 14.26 17.23 24.36
CA LEU A 478 15.65 17.66 24.34
C LEU A 478 15.92 18.65 23.20
N ARG A 479 15.37 18.37 22.02
CA ARG A 479 15.52 19.25 20.85
C ARG A 479 14.90 20.63 21.09
N GLN A 480 13.72 20.71 21.69
CA GLN A 480 13.06 21.98 22.01
C GLN A 480 13.86 22.80 23.03
N LYS A 481 14.48 22.14 24.00
CA LYS A 481 15.26 22.80 25.06
C LYS A 481 16.64 23.26 24.59
N THR A 482 17.18 22.70 23.50
CA THR A 482 18.55 22.94 23.03
C THR A 482 18.62 23.89 21.84
N GLU A 483 17.65 24.83 21.67
CA GLU A 483 17.67 25.85 20.60
C GLU A 483 18.93 26.74 20.59
N GLU A 484 19.77 26.66 21.61
CA GLU A 484 21.05 27.38 21.74
C GLU A 484 22.27 26.46 21.52
N GLY A 485 22.45 25.93 20.32
CA GLY A 485 23.78 25.61 19.77
C GLY A 485 24.72 24.67 20.54
N ARG A 486 24.28 23.74 21.39
CA ARG A 486 25.17 22.83 22.11
C ARG A 486 24.82 21.34 22.01
N SER A 487 25.78 20.60 21.51
CA SER A 487 26.14 19.17 21.62
C SER A 487 25.34 18.15 20.80
N GLY A 488 25.85 17.83 19.61
CA GLY A 488 25.41 16.72 18.75
C GLY A 488 25.54 15.30 19.35
N GLY A 489 26.14 15.13 20.53
CA GLY A 489 26.32 13.81 21.16
C GLY A 489 25.06 13.25 21.82
N VAL A 490 24.31 14.09 22.51
CA VAL A 490 23.14 13.68 23.30
C VAL A 490 21.98 13.23 22.41
N PHE A 491 21.81 13.81 21.22
CA PHE A 491 20.75 13.45 20.27
C PHE A 491 20.94 12.08 19.60
N ARG A 492 22.14 11.49 19.66
CA ARG A 492 22.42 10.16 19.08
C ARG A 492 21.89 9.02 19.95
N ILE A 493 21.82 9.23 21.27
CA ILE A 493 21.43 8.19 22.21
C ILE A 493 20.03 7.65 21.93
N PRO A 494 18.97 8.50 21.76
CA PRO A 494 17.64 8.01 21.44
C PRO A 494 17.59 7.19 20.15
N GLY A 495 18.31 7.60 19.10
CA GLY A 495 18.38 6.87 17.83
C GLY A 495 19.02 5.48 17.99
N ILE A 496 20.12 5.38 18.71
CA ILE A 496 20.78 4.10 19.00
C ILE A 496 19.85 3.20 19.82
N LEU A 497 19.21 3.72 20.85
CA LEU A 497 18.29 2.96 21.68
C LEU A 497 17.08 2.46 20.88
N LEU A 498 16.56 3.23 19.92
CA LEU A 498 15.49 2.79 19.03
C LEU A 498 15.91 1.59 18.18
N VAL A 499 17.11 1.61 17.62
CA VAL A 499 17.64 0.47 16.84
C VAL A 499 17.82 -0.74 17.75
N VAL A 500 18.42 -0.57 18.94
CA VAL A 500 18.60 -1.64 19.91
C VAL A 500 17.26 -2.24 20.33
N CYS A 501 16.24 -1.39 20.56
CA CYS A 501 14.88 -1.85 20.89
C CYS A 501 14.26 -2.66 19.75
N ALA A 502 14.40 -2.22 18.49
CA ALA A 502 13.89 -2.94 17.34
C ALA A 502 14.58 -4.31 17.13
N VAL A 503 15.90 -4.35 17.30
CA VAL A 503 16.68 -5.60 17.24
C VAL A 503 16.31 -6.51 18.41
N GLY A 504 16.19 -5.96 19.61
CA GLY A 504 15.77 -6.69 20.81
C GLY A 504 14.39 -7.30 20.67
N MET A 505 13.42 -6.54 20.13
CA MET A 505 12.08 -7.04 19.83
C MET A 505 12.12 -8.21 18.83
N SER A 506 12.86 -8.05 17.75
CA SER A 506 13.02 -9.10 16.74
C SER A 506 13.67 -10.37 17.31
N ALA A 507 14.66 -10.21 18.18
CA ALA A 507 15.33 -11.32 18.86
C ALA A 507 14.41 -11.99 19.88
N ALA A 508 13.66 -11.22 20.67
CA ALA A 508 12.72 -11.74 21.66
C ALA A 508 11.60 -12.57 21.00
N CYS A 509 11.03 -12.07 19.88
CA CYS A 509 10.05 -12.84 19.12
C CYS A 509 10.62 -14.18 18.63
N ARG A 510 11.88 -14.18 18.14
CA ARG A 510 12.53 -15.39 17.67
C ARG A 510 12.84 -16.38 18.82
N LEU A 511 13.25 -15.87 19.98
CA LEU A 511 13.54 -16.71 21.13
C LEU A 511 12.26 -17.30 21.74
N GLY A 512 11.15 -16.56 21.70
CA GLY A 512 9.83 -17.06 22.11
C GLY A 512 9.29 -18.17 21.20
N CYS A 513 9.78 -18.27 19.98
CA CYS A 513 9.45 -19.37 19.05
C CYS A 513 10.35 -20.61 19.22
N LYS A 514 11.26 -20.65 20.20
CA LYS A 514 12.04 -21.87 20.46
C LYS A 514 11.10 -22.99 20.91
N SER A 515 11.20 -24.13 20.24
CA SER A 515 10.50 -25.33 20.65
C SER A 515 10.94 -25.73 22.07
N GLU A 516 9.98 -25.97 22.93
CA GLU A 516 10.21 -26.81 24.10
C GLU A 516 10.66 -28.20 23.60
N ASP A 517 11.62 -28.81 24.30
CA ASP A 517 12.13 -30.14 23.95
C ASP A 517 10.95 -31.13 23.96
N GLY A 518 10.60 -31.68 22.79
CA GLY A 518 9.51 -32.63 22.62
C GLY A 518 9.04 -32.71 21.16
N ILE A 519 8.44 -33.86 20.81
CA ILE A 519 7.78 -34.04 19.53
C ILE A 519 6.44 -33.31 19.60
N ARG A 520 6.22 -32.36 18.69
CA ARG A 520 4.94 -31.66 18.51
C ARG A 520 4.31 -32.12 17.21
N ALA A 521 3.12 -32.61 17.29
CA ALA A 521 2.28 -32.89 16.12
C ALA A 521 1.21 -31.80 16.02
N ALA A 522 1.12 -31.14 14.89
CA ALA A 522 0.06 -30.18 14.58
C ALA A 522 -0.79 -30.72 13.43
N VAL A 523 -2.07 -30.85 13.65
CA VAL A 523 -3.05 -31.19 12.62
C VAL A 523 -3.58 -29.86 12.07
N LEU A 524 -3.34 -29.64 10.79
CA LEU A 524 -3.77 -28.41 10.10
C LEU A 524 -5.13 -28.66 9.45
N ASP A 525 -6.07 -27.72 9.65
CA ASP A 525 -7.33 -27.73 8.91
C ASP A 525 -7.07 -27.24 7.47
N VAL A 526 -7.04 -28.18 6.53
CA VAL A 526 -6.85 -27.91 5.09
C VAL A 526 -8.16 -28.00 4.31
N GLY A 527 -9.30 -28.14 5.00
CA GLY A 527 -10.64 -28.24 4.43
C GLY A 527 -10.96 -29.63 3.91
N GLN A 528 -10.35 -30.04 2.82
CA GLN A 528 -10.47 -31.42 2.27
C GLN A 528 -9.10 -32.11 2.33
N GLY A 529 -9.00 -33.15 3.11
CA GLY A 529 -7.78 -33.91 3.35
C GLY A 529 -7.16 -33.66 4.71
N ASP A 530 -6.13 -34.45 5.06
CA ASP A 530 -5.39 -34.35 6.32
C ASP A 530 -3.99 -33.75 6.07
N CYS A 531 -3.60 -32.81 6.91
CA CYS A 531 -2.24 -32.31 6.94
C CYS A 531 -1.72 -32.36 8.37
N ILE A 532 -0.79 -33.25 8.63
CA ILE A 532 -0.14 -33.43 9.93
C ILE A 532 1.30 -32.93 9.81
N TYR A 533 1.66 -31.98 10.65
CA TYR A 533 3.03 -31.48 10.79
C TYR A 533 3.60 -32.03 12.09
N ILE A 534 4.74 -32.73 12.00
CA ILE A 534 5.42 -33.32 13.15
C ILE A 534 6.76 -32.63 13.36
#